data_d51ad79d2f66ee49e7cd0ed368f6e13e
#
_entry.id   d51ad79d2f66ee49e7cd0ed368f6e13e
#
_cell.length_a   1.000
_cell.length_b   1.000
_cell.length_c   1.000
_cell.angle_alpha   90.00
_cell.angle_beta   90.00
_cell.angle_gamma   90.00
#
_symmetry.space_group_name_H-M   'P 1'
#
loop_
_entity.id
_entity.type
_entity.pdbx_description
1 polymer ?
#
loop_
_entity_poly.entity_id
_entity_poly.type
_entity_poly.pdbx_seq_one_letter_code
_entity_poly.pdbx_strand_id
1 'polypeptide(L)'
;MPASDTPGARPDSFACRRSLQVGGRAYGYYSLTAAAENGLGDIARLPRSFKVLLENLLRHEDGRSVTREDMEGLAAWSESRSGGREIAYRPARVLMQDFTGVPAVVDLAAMRDAMAAMGGDPQKINPLSPVDLVIDHSVTVDFAGTSDAFA
;
A
#
# COMPACT_ATOMS: atom_id res chain seq x y z
N MET A 1 -8.29 6.43 -30.96
CA MET A 1 -9.57 6.28 -30.23
C MET A 1 -9.34 6.80 -28.84
N PRO A 2 -10.02 7.86 -28.37
CA PRO A 2 -9.87 8.32 -27.00
C PRO A 2 -10.41 7.25 -26.05
N ALA A 3 -9.66 7.01 -24.95
CA ALA A 3 -10.06 6.11 -23.88
C ALA A 3 -11.39 6.57 -23.30
N SER A 4 -12.34 5.66 -23.14
CA SER A 4 -13.63 5.90 -22.49
C SER A 4 -13.37 6.23 -21.01
N ASP A 5 -13.62 7.48 -20.62
CA ASP A 5 -13.71 7.92 -19.23
C ASP A 5 -14.92 7.21 -18.58
N THR A 6 -14.67 6.04 -18.01
CA THR A 6 -15.60 5.42 -17.07
C THR A 6 -15.42 6.12 -15.73
N PRO A 7 -16.43 6.75 -15.13
CA PRO A 7 -16.31 7.37 -13.81
C PRO A 7 -15.89 6.33 -12.78
N GLY A 8 -14.69 6.49 -12.21
CA GLY A 8 -14.12 5.60 -11.20
C GLY A 8 -12.93 4.74 -11.65
N ALA A 9 -12.53 4.77 -12.92
CA ALA A 9 -11.27 4.14 -13.35
C ALA A 9 -10.08 4.97 -12.86
N ARG A 10 -9.14 4.33 -12.15
CA ARG A 10 -7.87 4.98 -11.77
C ARG A 10 -7.08 5.32 -13.04
N PRO A 11 -6.35 6.45 -13.03
CA PRO A 11 -5.41 6.76 -14.10
C PRO A 11 -4.43 5.60 -14.34
N ASP A 12 -3.96 5.47 -15.56
CA ASP A 12 -2.87 4.57 -15.96
C ASP A 12 -2.04 5.35 -16.99
N SER A 13 -1.34 6.39 -16.51
CA SER A 13 -0.63 7.37 -17.34
C SER A 13 0.40 6.74 -18.27
N PHE A 14 0.89 5.54 -17.93
CA PHE A 14 1.85 4.80 -18.73
C PHE A 14 1.24 3.57 -19.41
N ALA A 15 -0.09 3.41 -19.38
CA ALA A 15 -0.80 2.30 -20.02
C ALA A 15 -0.14 0.93 -19.72
N CYS A 16 0.23 0.73 -18.45
CA CYS A 16 1.07 -0.40 -18.03
C CYS A 16 0.31 -1.51 -17.27
N ARG A 17 -0.98 -1.33 -17.01
CA ARG A 17 -1.81 -2.37 -16.38
C ARG A 17 -1.92 -3.59 -17.28
N ARG A 18 -1.68 -4.77 -16.72
CA ARG A 18 -1.71 -6.07 -17.39
C ARG A 18 -2.43 -7.10 -16.55
N SER A 19 -2.75 -8.22 -17.17
CA SER A 19 -3.36 -9.38 -16.49
C SER A 19 -2.45 -10.61 -16.62
N LEU A 20 -2.30 -11.32 -15.51
CA LEU A 20 -1.57 -12.58 -15.44
C LEU A 20 -2.55 -13.69 -15.05
N GLN A 21 -2.57 -14.78 -15.81
CA GLN A 21 -3.38 -15.95 -15.51
C GLN A 21 -2.56 -16.98 -14.72
N VAL A 22 -3.01 -17.33 -13.52
CA VAL A 22 -2.35 -18.32 -12.67
C VAL A 22 -3.40 -19.25 -12.05
N GLY A 23 -3.29 -20.55 -12.30
CA GLY A 23 -4.20 -21.54 -11.73
C GLY A 23 -5.69 -21.26 -12.01
N GLY A 24 -6.03 -20.76 -13.21
CA GLY A 24 -7.42 -20.41 -13.59
C GLY A 24 -7.92 -19.06 -13.02
N ARG A 25 -7.10 -18.31 -12.31
CA ARG A 25 -7.41 -16.97 -11.76
C ARG A 25 -6.66 -15.89 -12.50
N ALA A 26 -7.33 -14.77 -12.79
CA ALA A 26 -6.72 -13.58 -13.38
C ALA A 26 -6.26 -12.63 -12.27
N TYR A 27 -4.99 -12.20 -12.35
CA TYR A 27 -4.39 -11.22 -11.44
C TYR A 27 -3.98 -9.97 -12.22
N GLY A 28 -4.44 -8.80 -11.76
CA GLY A 28 -3.98 -7.53 -12.31
C GLY A 28 -2.61 -7.15 -11.73
N TYR A 29 -1.69 -6.72 -12.59
CA TYR A 29 -0.39 -6.18 -12.19
C TYR A 29 -0.01 -4.98 -13.06
N TYR A 30 0.97 -4.22 -12.62
CA TYR A 30 1.49 -3.07 -13.35
C TYR A 30 2.88 -3.41 -13.89
N SER A 31 2.97 -3.51 -15.22
CA SER A 31 4.18 -3.94 -15.90
C SER A 31 5.19 -2.81 -15.98
N LEU A 32 6.32 -2.95 -15.30
CA LEU A 32 7.42 -1.99 -15.38
C LEU A 32 8.00 -1.92 -16.79
N THR A 33 8.07 -3.04 -17.50
CA THR A 33 8.52 -3.08 -18.90
C THR A 33 7.59 -2.25 -19.80
N ALA A 34 6.27 -2.45 -19.68
CA ALA A 34 5.32 -1.67 -20.45
C ALA A 34 5.36 -0.17 -20.07
N ALA A 35 5.56 0.16 -18.80
CA ALA A 35 5.71 1.55 -18.38
C ALA A 35 6.96 2.21 -19.02
N ALA A 36 8.08 1.50 -19.08
CA ALA A 36 9.29 1.97 -19.76
C ALA A 36 9.06 2.20 -21.26
N GLU A 37 8.44 1.23 -21.95
CA GLU A 37 8.08 1.32 -23.37
C GLU A 37 7.13 2.48 -23.68
N ASN A 38 6.27 2.83 -22.72
CA ASN A 38 5.30 3.92 -22.82
C ASN A 38 5.80 5.26 -22.27
N GLY A 39 7.12 5.43 -22.16
CA GLY A 39 7.74 6.73 -21.93
C GLY A 39 8.16 7.03 -20.49
N LEU A 40 8.13 6.05 -19.57
CA LEU A 40 8.66 6.26 -18.22
C LEU A 40 10.21 6.31 -18.18
N GLY A 41 10.87 5.92 -19.27
CA GLY A 41 12.32 5.95 -19.39
C GLY A 41 13.01 4.63 -19.01
N ASP A 42 14.35 4.66 -18.94
CA ASP A 42 15.15 3.47 -18.61
C ASP A 42 15.14 3.19 -17.10
N ILE A 43 14.24 2.32 -16.71
CA ILE A 43 14.11 1.84 -15.33
C ILE A 43 14.81 0.50 -15.09
N ALA A 44 15.46 -0.07 -16.10
CA ALA A 44 16.13 -1.38 -15.99
C ALA A 44 17.24 -1.36 -14.93
N ARG A 45 17.94 -0.23 -14.82
CA ARG A 45 19.07 0.01 -13.89
C ARG A 45 18.65 0.38 -12.47
N LEU A 46 17.35 0.63 -12.22
CA LEU A 46 16.87 0.91 -10.87
C LEU A 46 17.13 -0.28 -9.92
N PRO A 47 17.51 -0.02 -8.66
CA PRO A 47 17.56 -1.05 -7.62
C PRO A 47 16.21 -1.77 -7.49
N ARG A 48 16.22 -3.02 -7.06
CA ARG A 48 14.97 -3.81 -6.91
C ARG A 48 13.98 -3.16 -5.95
N SER A 49 14.46 -2.54 -4.88
CA SER A 49 13.62 -1.79 -3.93
C SER A 49 12.91 -0.62 -4.61
N PHE A 50 13.59 0.12 -5.47
CA PHE A 50 12.99 1.22 -6.24
C PHE A 50 11.96 0.71 -7.26
N LYS A 51 12.17 -0.47 -7.83
CA LYS A 51 11.18 -1.10 -8.72
C LYS A 51 9.90 -1.47 -7.97
N VAL A 52 10.01 -1.92 -6.71
CA VAL A 52 8.84 -2.16 -5.85
C VAL A 52 8.10 -0.85 -5.54
N LEU A 53 8.83 0.22 -5.19
CA LEU A 53 8.23 1.54 -4.97
C LEU A 53 7.57 2.08 -6.23
N LEU A 54 8.21 1.93 -7.39
CA LEU A 54 7.67 2.39 -8.67
C LEU A 54 6.38 1.63 -9.05
N GLU A 55 6.35 0.31 -8.88
CA GLU A 55 5.12 -0.48 -9.10
C GLU A 55 4.00 -0.04 -8.16
N ASN A 56 4.34 0.28 -6.90
CA ASN A 56 3.37 0.80 -5.95
C ASN A 56 2.79 2.14 -6.41
N LEU A 57 3.60 3.07 -6.91
CA LEU A 57 3.12 4.34 -7.47
C LEU A 57 2.21 4.11 -8.68
N LEU A 58 2.63 3.29 -9.64
CA LEU A 58 1.83 2.94 -10.83
C LEU A 58 0.47 2.35 -10.44
N ARG A 59 0.43 1.50 -9.44
CA ARG A 59 -0.78 0.86 -8.92
C ARG A 59 -1.73 1.84 -8.24
N HIS A 60 -1.20 2.86 -7.60
CA HIS A 60 -1.95 3.79 -6.77
C HIS A 60 -2.05 5.20 -7.34
N GLU A 61 -1.72 5.36 -8.62
CA GLU A 61 -1.92 6.62 -9.34
C GLU A 61 -3.37 7.11 -9.18
N ASP A 62 -3.53 8.36 -8.73
CA ASP A 62 -4.82 9.00 -8.53
C ASP A 62 -4.84 10.46 -9.01
N GLY A 63 -3.71 10.95 -9.56
CA GLY A 63 -3.54 12.31 -10.05
C GLY A 63 -3.54 13.38 -8.95
N ARG A 64 -3.49 12.99 -7.68
CA ARG A 64 -3.55 13.88 -6.51
C ARG A 64 -2.43 13.60 -5.51
N SER A 65 -2.45 12.42 -4.88
CA SER A 65 -1.42 11.97 -3.93
C SER A 65 -0.31 11.18 -4.62
N VAL A 66 -0.63 10.54 -5.72
CA VAL A 66 0.32 9.84 -6.60
C VAL A 66 0.10 10.34 -8.01
N THR A 67 1.06 11.04 -8.54
CA THR A 67 1.02 11.71 -9.84
C THR A 67 2.01 11.08 -10.83
N ARG A 68 1.87 11.41 -12.08
CA ARG A 68 2.81 11.03 -13.13
C ARG A 68 4.23 11.52 -12.83
N GLU A 69 4.34 12.74 -12.32
CA GLU A 69 5.61 13.37 -11.98
C GLU A 69 6.34 12.64 -10.83
N ASP A 70 5.62 11.98 -9.92
CA ASP A 70 6.22 11.15 -8.88
C ASP A 70 6.90 9.92 -9.46
N MET A 71 6.25 9.28 -10.42
CA MET A 71 6.81 8.12 -11.12
C MET A 71 8.01 8.50 -11.98
N GLU A 72 7.93 9.60 -12.73
CA GLU A 72 9.04 10.14 -13.53
C GLU A 72 10.22 10.54 -12.64
N GLY A 73 9.96 11.19 -11.51
CA GLY A 73 10.99 11.57 -10.55
C GLY A 73 11.70 10.34 -9.94
N LEU A 74 10.97 9.27 -9.63
CA LEU A 74 11.57 8.04 -9.14
C LEU A 74 12.39 7.33 -10.23
N ALA A 75 11.91 7.31 -11.48
CA ALA A 75 12.64 6.74 -12.60
C ALA A 75 13.95 7.50 -12.87
N ALA A 76 13.93 8.84 -12.83
CA ALA A 76 15.09 9.69 -13.05
C ALA A 76 16.18 9.53 -11.98
N TRP A 77 15.88 8.91 -10.81
CA TRP A 77 16.88 8.64 -9.79
C TRP A 77 18.02 7.75 -10.29
N SER A 78 17.76 6.87 -11.26
CA SER A 78 18.80 6.01 -11.85
C SER A 78 19.98 6.80 -12.43
N GLU A 79 19.74 8.01 -12.87
CA GLU A 79 20.73 8.91 -13.48
C GLU A 79 21.28 9.92 -12.45
N SER A 80 20.37 10.60 -11.75
CA SER A 80 20.72 11.70 -10.85
C SER A 80 21.34 11.23 -9.54
N ARG A 81 20.96 10.04 -9.05
CA ARG A 81 21.32 9.56 -7.71
C ARG A 81 21.00 10.56 -6.58
N SER A 82 20.18 11.56 -6.86
CA SER A 82 19.78 12.58 -5.90
C SER A 82 18.56 12.13 -5.11
N GLY A 83 18.58 12.36 -3.80
CA GLY A 83 17.43 12.23 -2.91
C GLY A 83 16.70 13.58 -2.77
N GLY A 84 15.63 13.62 -1.97
CA GLY A 84 14.92 14.84 -1.58
C GLY A 84 13.53 14.99 -2.19
N ARG A 85 13.05 14.03 -2.96
CA ARG A 85 11.65 13.97 -3.35
C ARG A 85 10.89 13.04 -2.41
N GLU A 86 9.83 13.54 -1.82
CA GLU A 86 8.86 12.72 -1.10
C GLU A 86 7.90 12.06 -2.09
N ILE A 87 7.54 10.82 -1.81
CA ILE A 87 6.55 10.04 -2.57
C ILE A 87 5.52 9.45 -1.63
N ALA A 88 4.27 9.36 -2.07
CA ALA A 88 3.24 8.64 -1.33
C ALA A 88 3.41 7.13 -1.54
N TYR A 89 3.58 6.39 -0.44
CA TYR A 89 3.67 4.94 -0.45
C TYR A 89 2.44 4.32 0.24
N ARG A 90 1.82 3.34 -0.40
CA ARG A 90 0.68 2.61 0.15
C ARG A 90 1.07 1.16 0.38
N PRO A 91 1.41 0.78 1.62
CA PRO A 91 1.78 -0.59 1.95
C PRO A 91 0.59 -1.54 1.75
N ALA A 92 0.86 -2.76 1.31
CA ALA A 92 -0.16 -3.81 1.22
C ALA A 92 -0.58 -4.31 2.60
N ARG A 93 0.31 -4.19 3.60
CA ARG A 93 0.11 -4.58 4.99
C ARG A 93 1.05 -3.78 5.88
N VAL A 94 0.60 -3.47 7.09
CA VAL A 94 1.40 -2.88 8.15
C VAL A 94 1.59 -3.91 9.26
N LEU A 95 2.82 -4.13 9.68
CA LEU A 95 3.15 -4.93 10.84
C LEU A 95 3.55 -3.98 11.98
N MET A 96 2.89 -4.10 13.12
CA MET A 96 3.22 -3.35 14.32
C MET A 96 3.62 -4.31 15.43
N GLN A 97 4.70 -3.99 16.13
CA GLN A 97 5.00 -4.63 17.41
C GLN A 97 4.11 -4.02 18.50
N ASP A 98 3.96 -4.69 19.64
CA ASP A 98 2.98 -4.33 20.66
C ASP A 98 3.29 -3.00 21.37
N PHE A 99 4.56 -2.64 21.54
CA PHE A 99 4.94 -1.38 22.22
C PHE A 99 4.42 -0.15 21.48
N THR A 100 4.54 -0.12 20.14
CA THR A 100 4.02 0.96 19.30
C THR A 100 2.60 0.68 18.80
N GLY A 101 2.20 -0.57 18.69
CA GLY A 101 0.90 -0.99 18.19
C GLY A 101 -0.25 -0.76 19.16
N VAL A 102 -0.04 -0.96 20.48
CA VAL A 102 -1.09 -0.77 21.47
C VAL A 102 -1.60 0.68 21.51
N PRO A 103 -0.77 1.73 21.52
CA PRO A 103 -1.26 3.10 21.41
C PRO A 103 -2.10 3.33 20.15
N ALA A 104 -1.69 2.82 19.01
CA ALA A 104 -2.44 2.95 17.75
C ALA A 104 -3.83 2.27 17.83
N VAL A 105 -3.93 1.11 18.47
CA VAL A 105 -5.21 0.43 18.71
C VAL A 105 -6.10 1.23 19.66
N VAL A 106 -5.52 1.83 20.70
CA VAL A 106 -6.25 2.70 21.64
C VAL A 106 -6.80 3.93 20.92
N ASP A 107 -6.01 4.55 20.04
CA ASP A 107 -6.46 5.70 19.25
C ASP A 107 -7.63 5.33 18.32
N LEU A 108 -7.56 4.17 17.68
CA LEU A 108 -8.67 3.67 16.84
C LEU A 108 -9.94 3.43 17.69
N ALA A 109 -9.80 2.87 18.89
CA ALA A 109 -10.92 2.67 19.81
C ALA A 109 -11.54 4.01 20.21
N ALA A 110 -10.73 4.99 20.60
CA ALA A 110 -11.19 6.33 20.97
C ALA A 110 -11.88 7.04 19.79
N MET A 111 -11.37 6.87 18.57
CA MET A 111 -12.00 7.41 17.38
C MET A 111 -13.37 6.78 17.12
N ARG A 112 -13.54 5.48 17.38
CA ARG A 112 -14.83 4.79 17.26
C ARG A 112 -15.84 5.31 18.26
N ASP A 113 -15.41 5.52 19.51
CA ASP A 113 -16.27 6.09 20.57
C ASP A 113 -16.71 7.52 20.18
N ALA A 114 -15.78 8.34 19.72
CA ALA A 114 -16.09 9.69 19.25
C ALA A 114 -17.06 9.69 18.06
N MET A 115 -16.87 8.78 17.10
CA MET A 115 -17.77 8.63 15.96
C MET A 115 -19.19 8.26 16.40
N ALA A 116 -19.31 7.31 17.34
CA ALA A 116 -20.59 6.92 17.90
C ALA A 116 -21.27 8.07 18.65
N ALA A 117 -20.52 8.84 19.45
CA ALA A 117 -21.02 10.01 20.18
C ALA A 117 -21.54 11.11 19.24
N MET A 118 -20.95 11.25 18.05
CA MET A 118 -21.39 12.16 17.00
C MET A 118 -22.58 11.62 16.16
N GLY A 119 -23.08 10.41 16.46
CA GLY A 119 -24.17 9.77 15.71
C GLY A 119 -23.73 9.17 14.37
N GLY A 120 -22.43 9.01 14.13
CA GLY A 120 -21.87 8.35 12.97
C GLY A 120 -21.71 6.83 13.15
N ASP A 121 -21.31 6.15 12.08
CA ASP A 121 -21.06 4.71 12.10
C ASP A 121 -19.61 4.40 12.49
N PRO A 122 -19.35 3.85 13.71
CA PRO A 122 -18.01 3.53 14.17
C PRO A 122 -17.31 2.45 13.32
N GLN A 123 -18.04 1.64 12.55
CA GLN A 123 -17.44 0.63 11.66
C GLN A 123 -16.66 1.26 10.50
N LYS A 124 -16.84 2.53 10.21
CA LYS A 124 -16.06 3.29 9.23
C LYS A 124 -14.65 3.63 9.70
N ILE A 125 -14.39 3.55 11.01
CA ILE A 125 -13.07 3.80 11.60
C ILE A 125 -12.25 2.52 11.55
N ASN A 126 -11.45 2.39 10.51
CA ASN A 126 -10.52 1.28 10.30
C ASN A 126 -9.25 1.81 9.61
N PRO A 127 -8.11 1.13 9.79
CA PRO A 127 -6.92 1.40 8.99
C PRO A 127 -7.21 1.22 7.49
N LEU A 128 -6.59 2.06 6.64
CA LEU A 128 -6.75 1.96 5.18
C LEU A 128 -6.02 0.75 4.59
N SER A 129 -5.00 0.25 5.28
CA SER A 129 -4.28 -0.98 4.93
C SER A 129 -4.48 -2.01 6.04
N PRO A 130 -4.48 -3.32 5.73
CA PRO A 130 -4.49 -4.36 6.75
C PRO A 130 -3.33 -4.17 7.73
N VAL A 131 -3.62 -4.29 9.03
CA VAL A 131 -2.65 -4.11 10.11
C VAL A 131 -2.66 -5.35 10.99
N ASP A 132 -1.46 -5.91 11.25
CA ASP A 132 -1.26 -6.97 12.22
C ASP A 132 -0.43 -6.43 13.39
N LEU A 133 -0.90 -6.66 14.61
CA LEU A 133 -0.13 -6.42 15.82
C LEU A 133 0.50 -7.76 16.24
N VAL A 134 1.82 -7.79 16.35
CA VAL A 134 2.57 -8.99 16.69
C VAL A 134 3.39 -8.72 17.96
N ILE A 135 3.20 -9.57 18.95
CA ILE A 135 4.01 -9.54 20.18
C ILE A 135 5.38 -10.12 19.84
N ASP A 136 6.43 -9.34 20.05
CA ASP A 136 7.81 -9.69 19.72
C ASP A 136 8.72 -9.93 20.94
N HIS A 137 8.11 -9.94 22.13
CA HIS A 137 8.79 -10.26 23.39
C HIS A 137 8.26 -11.55 24.02
N SER A 138 8.97 -12.08 25.01
CA SER A 138 8.52 -13.21 25.81
C SER A 138 7.29 -12.84 26.65
N VAL A 139 6.39 -13.80 26.82
CA VAL A 139 5.21 -13.68 27.68
C VAL A 139 5.24 -14.75 28.74
N THR A 140 4.73 -14.43 29.95
CA THR A 140 4.47 -15.44 30.98
C THR A 140 3.18 -16.16 30.61
N VAL A 141 3.25 -17.49 30.59
CA VAL A 141 2.09 -18.34 30.27
C VAL A 141 1.76 -19.18 31.49
N ASP A 142 0.59 -18.93 32.07
CA ASP A 142 0.12 -19.70 33.22
C ASP A 142 -0.51 -21.04 32.80
N PHE A 143 -1.25 -21.03 31.68
CA PHE A 143 -1.89 -22.21 31.11
C PHE A 143 -1.66 -22.26 29.62
N ALA A 144 -1.21 -23.42 29.11
CA ALA A 144 -0.98 -23.62 27.67
C ALA A 144 -1.35 -25.04 27.25
N GLY A 145 -2.02 -25.18 26.12
CA GLY A 145 -2.35 -26.46 25.50
C GLY A 145 -3.34 -27.33 26.26
N THR A 146 -4.06 -26.76 27.23
CA THR A 146 -5.11 -27.42 28.00
C THR A 146 -6.47 -26.78 27.73
N SER A 147 -7.57 -27.49 28.07
CA SER A 147 -8.93 -26.94 27.94
C SER A 147 -9.16 -25.67 28.76
N ASP A 148 -8.40 -25.49 29.83
CA ASP A 148 -8.55 -24.38 30.75
C ASP A 148 -7.78 -23.12 30.34
N ALA A 149 -6.99 -23.21 29.26
CA ALA A 149 -6.19 -22.09 28.76
C ALA A 149 -7.04 -20.90 28.24
N PHE A 150 -8.33 -21.09 28.04
CA PHE A 150 -9.29 -20.07 27.58
C PHE A 150 -10.36 -19.74 28.63
N ALA A 151 -10.26 -20.24 29.84
CA ALA A 151 -11.23 -20.04 30.91
C ALA A 151 -11.02 -18.72 31.69
#